data_984177be7a954656dac0aac5ab682667
#
_entry.id   984177be7a954656dac0aac5ab682667
#
_cell.length_a   1.000
_cell.length_b   1.000
_cell.length_c   1.000
_cell.angle_alpha   90.00
_cell.angle_beta   90.00
_cell.angle_gamma   90.00
#
_symmetry.space_group_name_H-M   'P 1'
#
loop_
_entity.id
_entity.type
_entity.pdbx_description
1 polymer ?
#
loop_
_entity_poly.entity_id
_entity_poly.type
_entity_poly.pdbx_seq_one_letter_code
_entity_poly.pdbx_strand_id
1 'polypeptide(L)'
;MNRAVPLFLLLTFTRLLAEDALTYFDPHPQAYHTSTRASVVDSRCSSHPEINFCLEKDGKPTDTENADVDTRIKPRGECVIWLMGYNPLLAERLNQYGLHSIQVAYAREWFSLLNTEPKDDTQHLGNIRCEALTGLDTSKFIQIPLADSMQERAFQLIKFLAKNQPAARWDYFLKSDGTGLNWEKIIIAGSSHGATSSTRFGIQQKVARVVMFCGPRDQFEDWQALPSATPPNRFFGYSHILDGGWTGNHYPRSWLLLGLNKFGPIVNADTTPPPFEHSRRLTTQGDVKNDPAKAHGYVQPNKNSPKDAKGNYLQDEVWKYLFTSDVNTVGAAVTPEASTPMDLRKK
;
A
#
# COMPACT_ATOMS: atom_id res chain seq x y z
N MET A 1 -4.39 71.46 -8.85
CA MET A 1 -3.34 70.61 -9.51
C MET A 1 -3.39 69.25 -8.84
N ASN A 2 -4.15 68.29 -9.41
CA ASN A 2 -4.28 66.93 -8.90
C ASN A 2 -3.24 66.06 -9.64
N ARG A 3 -2.28 65.52 -8.89
CA ARG A 3 -1.32 64.52 -9.42
C ARG A 3 -1.91 63.13 -9.17
N ALA A 4 -2.27 62.41 -10.24
CA ALA A 4 -2.61 61.00 -10.22
C ALA A 4 -1.32 60.18 -10.14
N VAL A 5 -1.24 59.29 -9.14
CA VAL A 5 -0.16 58.30 -8.99
C VAL A 5 -0.64 57.01 -9.70
N PRO A 6 0.10 56.47 -10.67
CA PRO A 6 -0.29 55.20 -11.28
C PRO A 6 0.03 54.03 -10.36
N LEU A 7 -0.99 53.25 -10.06
CA LEU A 7 -0.89 51.97 -9.32
C LEU A 7 -0.36 50.88 -10.29
N PHE A 8 0.91 50.54 -10.15
CA PHE A 8 1.50 49.40 -10.89
C PHE A 8 1.04 48.09 -10.20
N LEU A 9 0.11 47.36 -10.84
CA LEU A 9 -0.29 46.02 -10.45
C LEU A 9 0.78 45.03 -10.87
N LEU A 10 1.62 44.58 -9.92
CA LEU A 10 2.59 43.49 -10.16
C LEU A 10 1.83 42.16 -10.21
N LEU A 11 1.52 41.69 -11.42
CA LEU A 11 1.05 40.34 -11.66
C LEU A 11 2.22 39.37 -11.51
N THR A 12 2.38 38.78 -10.33
CA THR A 12 3.27 37.65 -10.13
C THR A 12 2.64 36.41 -10.78
N PHE A 13 3.08 36.08 -11.97
CA PHE A 13 2.83 34.77 -12.58
C PHE A 13 3.63 33.71 -11.81
N THR A 14 3.01 33.06 -10.85
CA THR A 14 3.51 31.77 -10.36
C THR A 14 3.37 30.77 -11.51
N ARG A 15 4.46 30.51 -12.21
CA ARG A 15 4.56 29.32 -13.06
C ARG A 15 4.42 28.11 -12.12
N LEU A 16 3.24 27.48 -12.11
CA LEU A 16 3.15 26.09 -11.73
C LEU A 16 4.03 25.33 -12.74
N LEU A 17 5.25 24.96 -12.33
CA LEU A 17 6.05 24.02 -13.08
C LEU A 17 5.23 22.75 -13.10
N ALA A 18 4.66 22.36 -14.23
CA ALA A 18 4.12 21.04 -14.42
C ALA A 18 5.27 20.07 -14.10
N GLU A 19 5.08 19.21 -13.10
CA GLU A 19 6.06 18.18 -12.78
C GLU A 19 6.27 17.36 -14.06
N ASP A 20 7.50 17.25 -14.52
CA ASP A 20 7.80 16.53 -15.75
C ASP A 20 7.34 15.08 -15.61
N ALA A 21 6.54 14.61 -16.56
CA ALA A 21 6.10 13.24 -16.59
C ALA A 21 7.31 12.29 -16.60
N LEU A 22 7.26 11.22 -15.81
CA LEU A 22 8.34 10.24 -15.77
C LEU A 22 8.57 9.66 -17.17
N THR A 23 9.84 9.66 -17.57
CA THR A 23 10.31 9.00 -18.80
C THR A 23 11.58 8.21 -18.49
N TYR A 24 11.72 7.03 -19.09
CA TYR A 24 12.93 6.23 -18.94
C TYR A 24 14.06 6.74 -19.83
N PHE A 25 15.31 6.52 -19.39
CA PHE A 25 16.53 6.80 -20.14
C PHE A 25 17.24 5.51 -20.54
N ASP A 26 16.49 4.43 -20.72
CA ASP A 26 17.03 3.12 -21.01
C ASP A 26 17.34 2.97 -22.51
N PRO A 27 18.63 2.83 -22.91
CA PRO A 27 19.00 2.58 -24.30
C PRO A 27 18.68 1.13 -24.73
N HIS A 28 18.43 0.23 -23.79
CA HIS A 28 18.10 -1.18 -24.02
C HIS A 28 16.88 -1.59 -23.18
N PRO A 29 15.67 -1.12 -23.53
CA PRO A 29 14.48 -1.32 -22.71
C PRO A 29 14.21 -2.79 -22.41
N GLN A 30 14.03 -3.12 -21.11
CA GLN A 30 13.81 -4.47 -20.63
C GLN A 30 13.09 -4.50 -19.27
N ALA A 31 12.69 -5.69 -18.84
CA ALA A 31 12.28 -5.90 -17.47
C ALA A 31 13.51 -6.07 -16.58
N TYR A 32 13.55 -5.31 -15.50
CA TYR A 32 14.58 -5.39 -14.47
C TYR A 32 13.98 -5.99 -13.21
N HIS A 33 14.71 -6.92 -12.63
CA HIS A 33 14.49 -7.42 -11.27
C HIS A 33 15.78 -7.26 -10.48
N THR A 34 15.68 -6.65 -9.30
CA THR A 34 16.79 -6.54 -8.35
C THR A 34 16.39 -7.22 -7.06
N SER A 35 17.24 -8.13 -6.58
CA SER A 35 17.14 -8.72 -5.26
C SER A 35 18.41 -8.40 -4.48
N THR A 36 18.30 -7.81 -3.32
CA THR A 36 19.42 -7.41 -2.46
C THR A 36 19.08 -7.63 -0.99
N ARG A 37 20.06 -7.50 -0.11
CA ARG A 37 19.83 -7.54 1.33
C ARG A 37 19.69 -6.12 1.87
N ALA A 38 18.75 -5.91 2.77
CA ALA A 38 18.60 -4.62 3.44
C ALA A 38 19.88 -4.20 4.18
N SER A 39 20.57 -5.14 4.84
CA SER A 39 21.85 -4.92 5.51
C SER A 39 23.02 -4.55 4.58
N VAL A 40 22.92 -4.88 3.28
CA VAL A 40 23.86 -4.45 2.24
C VAL A 40 23.53 -3.03 1.76
N VAL A 41 22.24 -2.72 1.66
CA VAL A 41 21.76 -1.39 1.24
C VAL A 41 22.01 -0.34 2.33
N ASP A 42 21.79 -0.73 3.60
CA ASP A 42 21.98 0.14 4.76
C ASP A 42 22.61 -0.65 5.92
N SER A 43 23.86 -0.34 6.23
CA SER A 43 24.62 -1.00 7.32
C SER A 43 24.10 -0.69 8.74
N ARG A 44 23.14 0.23 8.87
CA ARG A 44 22.48 0.54 10.15
C ARG A 44 21.42 -0.50 10.53
N CYS A 45 21.04 -1.36 9.58
CA CYS A 45 20.06 -2.40 9.81
C CYS A 45 20.47 -3.39 10.88
N SER A 46 19.54 -3.78 11.73
CA SER A 46 19.78 -4.69 12.87
C SER A 46 18.70 -5.78 12.98
N SER A 47 18.98 -6.80 13.76
CA SER A 47 18.02 -7.85 14.11
C SER A 47 17.26 -7.47 15.38
N HIS A 48 15.98 -7.83 15.40
CA HIS A 48 15.07 -7.67 16.55
C HIS A 48 14.46 -9.03 16.90
N PRO A 49 15.24 -9.93 17.52
CA PRO A 49 14.79 -11.31 17.78
C PRO A 49 13.60 -11.38 18.75
N GLU A 50 13.41 -10.37 19.58
CA GLU A 50 12.28 -10.23 20.51
C GLU A 50 10.92 -10.15 19.77
N ILE A 51 10.92 -9.76 18.50
CA ILE A 51 9.74 -9.73 17.61
C ILE A 51 9.92 -10.65 16.39
N ASN A 52 10.81 -11.63 16.48
CA ASN A 52 11.14 -12.58 15.40
C ASN A 52 11.63 -11.94 14.09
N PHE A 53 12.12 -10.71 14.12
CA PHE A 53 12.74 -10.05 12.98
C PHE A 53 14.26 -10.20 13.06
N CYS A 54 14.83 -11.00 12.18
CA CYS A 54 16.28 -11.23 12.10
C CYS A 54 16.76 -10.94 10.67
N LEU A 55 18.00 -10.46 10.54
CA LEU A 55 18.64 -10.30 9.23
C LEU A 55 19.07 -11.64 8.62
N GLU A 56 19.26 -12.64 9.48
CA GLU A 56 19.60 -13.99 9.09
C GLU A 56 18.97 -15.00 10.06
N LYS A 57 18.52 -16.14 9.54
CA LYS A 57 17.98 -17.24 10.32
C LYS A 57 18.45 -18.57 9.72
N ASP A 58 18.99 -19.44 10.55
CA ASP A 58 19.49 -20.77 10.14
C ASP A 58 20.49 -20.69 8.96
N GLY A 59 21.38 -19.70 8.97
CA GLY A 59 22.38 -19.47 7.92
C GLY A 59 21.82 -18.94 6.60
N LYS A 60 20.53 -18.48 6.60
CA LYS A 60 19.89 -17.92 5.40
C LYS A 60 19.49 -16.48 5.62
N PRO A 61 19.69 -15.58 4.62
CA PRO A 61 19.20 -14.22 4.67
C PRO A 61 17.68 -14.16 4.81
N THR A 62 17.19 -13.34 5.70
CA THR A 62 15.76 -13.05 5.89
C THR A 62 15.42 -11.58 5.63
N ASP A 63 16.44 -10.78 5.37
CA ASP A 63 16.37 -9.35 5.07
C ASP A 63 16.41 -9.04 3.55
N THR A 64 15.95 -9.98 2.72
CA THR A 64 15.91 -9.79 1.27
C THR A 64 14.85 -8.76 0.89
N GLU A 65 15.27 -7.80 0.07
CA GLU A 65 14.44 -6.77 -0.55
C GLU A 65 14.42 -6.97 -2.06
N ASN A 66 13.31 -6.65 -2.69
CA ASN A 66 13.09 -6.86 -4.12
C ASN A 66 12.58 -5.58 -4.78
N ALA A 67 12.97 -5.36 -6.02
CA ALA A 67 12.52 -4.25 -6.83
C ALA A 67 12.35 -4.69 -8.29
N ASP A 68 11.25 -4.25 -8.91
CA ASP A 68 10.88 -4.61 -10.27
C ASP A 68 10.41 -3.39 -11.05
N VAL A 69 10.83 -3.31 -12.31
CA VAL A 69 10.37 -2.31 -13.28
C VAL A 69 10.53 -2.83 -14.71
N ASP A 70 9.63 -2.48 -15.61
CA ASP A 70 9.75 -2.79 -17.03
C ASP A 70 9.84 -1.50 -17.85
N THR A 71 11.05 -1.19 -18.33
CA THR A 71 11.31 0.04 -19.07
C THR A 71 10.80 0.01 -20.51
N ARG A 72 10.28 -1.14 -20.99
CA ARG A 72 9.57 -1.26 -22.27
C ARG A 72 8.16 -0.67 -22.21
N ILE A 73 7.61 -0.56 -21.00
CA ILE A 73 6.23 -0.12 -20.76
C ILE A 73 6.25 1.37 -20.39
N LYS A 74 5.33 2.15 -20.95
CA LYS A 74 5.22 3.58 -20.62
C LYS A 74 4.97 3.76 -19.12
N PRO A 75 5.83 4.50 -18.40
CA PRO A 75 5.67 4.67 -16.96
C PRO A 75 4.46 5.54 -16.59
N ARG A 76 3.82 5.24 -15.47
CA ARG A 76 2.73 6.03 -14.91
C ARG A 76 3.20 7.09 -13.90
N GLY A 77 4.43 6.99 -13.40
CA GLY A 77 4.98 7.92 -12.42
C GLY A 77 4.65 7.57 -10.97
N GLU A 78 4.24 6.34 -10.71
CA GLU A 78 3.97 5.84 -9.36
C GLU A 78 4.78 4.59 -9.08
N CYS A 79 5.20 4.42 -7.80
CA CYS A 79 5.91 3.24 -7.31
C CYS A 79 5.07 2.56 -6.20
N VAL A 80 4.90 1.26 -6.30
CA VAL A 80 4.18 0.46 -5.31
C VAL A 80 5.17 -0.09 -4.27
N ILE A 81 4.91 0.16 -2.98
CA ILE A 81 5.56 -0.53 -1.87
C ILE A 81 4.61 -1.62 -1.39
N TRP A 82 5.02 -2.88 -1.55
CA TRP A 82 4.26 -4.05 -1.15
C TRP A 82 4.66 -4.52 0.25
N LEU A 83 3.73 -4.49 1.20
CA LEU A 83 3.99 -4.75 2.63
C LEU A 83 3.80 -6.22 3.03
N MET A 84 4.07 -7.14 2.13
CA MET A 84 4.07 -8.59 2.40
C MET A 84 5.37 -9.23 1.90
N GLY A 85 5.45 -10.56 1.93
CA GLY A 85 6.52 -11.28 1.24
C GLY A 85 6.53 -11.00 -0.26
N TYR A 86 7.67 -11.12 -0.90
CA TYR A 86 7.79 -10.88 -2.34
C TYR A 86 6.80 -11.74 -3.14
N ASN A 87 6.08 -11.09 -4.03
CA ASN A 87 5.11 -11.72 -4.92
C ASN A 87 5.48 -11.39 -6.39
N PRO A 88 6.20 -12.29 -7.07
CA PRO A 88 6.69 -12.04 -8.42
C PRO A 88 5.56 -11.84 -9.44
N LEU A 89 4.40 -12.51 -9.26
CA LEU A 89 3.27 -12.32 -10.16
C LEU A 89 2.63 -10.94 -9.99
N LEU A 90 2.52 -10.46 -8.75
CA LEU A 90 2.06 -9.09 -8.52
C LEU A 90 3.03 -8.08 -9.15
N ALA A 91 4.33 -8.25 -8.93
CA ALA A 91 5.36 -7.38 -9.51
C ALA A 91 5.26 -7.35 -11.04
N GLU A 92 5.11 -8.52 -11.68
CA GLU A 92 4.90 -8.62 -13.12
C GLU A 92 3.66 -7.85 -13.59
N ARG A 93 2.51 -8.00 -12.88
CA ARG A 93 1.28 -7.26 -13.23
C ARG A 93 1.47 -5.75 -13.07
N LEU A 94 2.04 -5.30 -11.96
CA LEU A 94 2.32 -3.89 -11.71
C LEU A 94 3.20 -3.28 -12.81
N ASN A 95 4.26 -3.99 -13.22
CA ASN A 95 5.12 -3.57 -14.30
C ASN A 95 4.37 -3.45 -15.63
N GLN A 96 3.48 -4.39 -15.94
CA GLN A 96 2.64 -4.32 -17.13
C GLN A 96 1.64 -3.16 -17.09
N TYR A 97 1.27 -2.68 -15.90
CA TYR A 97 0.46 -1.48 -15.74
C TYR A 97 1.29 -0.19 -15.80
N GLY A 98 2.61 -0.27 -15.98
CA GLY A 98 3.53 0.87 -16.04
C GLY A 98 3.96 1.41 -14.68
N LEU A 99 3.86 0.59 -13.64
CA LEU A 99 4.25 0.93 -12.27
C LEU A 99 5.61 0.33 -11.93
N HIS A 100 6.41 1.07 -11.16
CA HIS A 100 7.53 0.50 -10.42
C HIS A 100 6.99 -0.24 -9.21
N SER A 101 7.71 -1.24 -8.73
CA SER A 101 7.35 -1.92 -7.48
C SER A 101 8.56 -2.32 -6.66
N ILE A 102 8.44 -2.20 -5.34
CA ILE A 102 9.41 -2.69 -4.36
C ILE A 102 8.72 -3.50 -3.26
N GLN A 103 9.48 -4.41 -2.70
CA GLN A 103 9.15 -5.09 -1.45
C GLN A 103 10.35 -4.96 -0.52
N VAL A 104 10.11 -4.46 0.68
CA VAL A 104 11.16 -4.23 1.68
C VAL A 104 11.07 -5.20 2.86
N ALA A 105 12.22 -5.55 3.40
CA ALA A 105 12.33 -6.28 4.65
C ALA A 105 12.34 -5.28 5.81
N TYR A 106 11.26 -5.23 6.58
CA TYR A 106 11.14 -4.36 7.75
C TYR A 106 10.58 -5.14 8.93
N ALA A 107 10.67 -4.58 10.13
CA ALA A 107 10.24 -5.21 11.38
C ALA A 107 8.70 -5.39 11.43
N ARG A 108 8.19 -6.46 10.82
CA ARG A 108 6.75 -6.78 10.71
C ARG A 108 6.32 -8.04 11.45
N GLU A 109 7.25 -8.81 12.01
CA GLU A 109 6.99 -10.17 12.54
C GLU A 109 6.51 -10.16 14.00
N TRP A 110 5.97 -9.06 14.48
CA TRP A 110 5.45 -8.87 15.83
C TRP A 110 4.06 -9.52 16.08
N PHE A 111 3.67 -10.51 15.27
CA PHE A 111 2.36 -11.18 15.37
C PHE A 111 2.06 -11.80 16.74
N SER A 112 3.07 -12.21 17.49
CA SER A 112 2.89 -12.70 18.86
C SER A 112 2.25 -11.67 19.78
N LEU A 113 2.43 -10.37 19.46
CA LEU A 113 1.86 -9.27 20.24
C LEU A 113 0.39 -9.00 19.93
N LEU A 114 -0.19 -9.57 18.86
CA LEU A 114 -1.61 -9.43 18.55
C LEU A 114 -2.54 -9.96 19.66
N ASN A 115 -2.05 -10.90 20.45
CA ASN A 115 -2.81 -11.55 21.52
C ASN A 115 -2.39 -11.10 22.95
N THR A 116 -1.41 -10.22 23.08
CA THR A 116 -0.86 -9.77 24.39
C THR A 116 -1.43 -8.42 24.83
N GLU A 117 -2.68 -8.17 24.60
CA GLU A 117 -3.28 -6.84 24.66
C GLU A 117 -3.42 -6.29 26.09
N PRO A 118 -3.12 -5.02 26.30
CA PRO A 118 -3.73 -4.25 27.36
C PRO A 118 -5.20 -4.04 26.96
N LYS A 119 -6.13 -4.58 27.77
CA LYS A 119 -7.57 -4.56 27.48
C LYS A 119 -8.16 -3.15 27.34
N ASP A 120 -7.43 -2.15 27.80
CA ASP A 120 -7.90 -0.77 27.93
C ASP A 120 -7.28 0.19 26.89
N ASP A 121 -6.38 -0.28 25.99
CA ASP A 121 -5.73 0.55 24.98
C ASP A 121 -6.23 0.19 23.57
N THR A 122 -7.24 0.92 23.10
CA THR A 122 -7.83 0.71 21.77
C THR A 122 -6.92 1.16 20.63
N GLN A 123 -5.83 1.87 20.92
CA GLN A 123 -4.82 2.29 19.95
C GLN A 123 -3.61 1.36 19.87
N HIS A 124 -3.54 0.35 20.74
CA HIS A 124 -2.38 -0.53 20.92
C HIS A 124 -1.83 -1.07 19.60
N LEU A 125 -2.65 -1.76 18.80
CA LEU A 125 -2.21 -2.34 17.53
C LEU A 125 -1.86 -1.27 16.48
N GLY A 126 -2.61 -0.17 16.46
CA GLY A 126 -2.32 0.98 15.60
C GLY A 126 -0.97 1.61 15.92
N ASN A 127 -0.60 1.69 17.19
CA ASN A 127 0.68 2.24 17.64
C ASN A 127 1.86 1.33 17.30
N ILE A 128 1.73 0.01 17.50
CA ILE A 128 2.74 -0.98 17.06
C ILE A 128 2.95 -0.88 15.54
N ARG A 129 1.87 -0.83 14.75
CA ARG A 129 1.97 -0.66 13.29
C ARG A 129 2.68 0.63 12.92
N CYS A 130 2.32 1.72 13.59
CA CYS A 130 2.93 3.02 13.35
C CYS A 130 4.45 2.95 13.55
N GLU A 131 4.92 2.39 14.65
CA GLU A 131 6.34 2.26 14.95
C GLU A 131 7.08 1.39 13.94
N ALA A 132 6.56 0.20 13.64
CA ALA A 132 7.17 -0.69 12.65
C ALA A 132 7.24 -0.05 11.23
N LEU A 133 6.31 0.85 10.92
CA LEU A 133 6.27 1.52 9.62
C LEU A 133 7.14 2.77 9.56
N THR A 134 7.32 3.49 10.67
CA THR A 134 7.94 4.82 10.68
C THR A 134 9.20 4.94 11.52
N GLY A 135 9.43 4.01 12.45
CA GLY A 135 10.51 4.12 13.45
C GLY A 135 10.26 5.21 14.50
N LEU A 136 9.03 5.73 14.60
CA LEU A 136 8.63 6.65 15.65
C LEU A 136 8.29 5.83 16.91
N ASP A 137 8.79 6.23 18.06
CA ASP A 137 8.48 5.63 19.37
C ASP A 137 7.00 5.89 19.72
N THR A 138 6.11 5.02 19.26
CA THR A 138 4.67 5.10 19.48
C THR A 138 4.10 3.96 20.29
N SER A 139 4.90 2.90 20.53
CA SER A 139 4.49 1.71 21.26
C SER A 139 5.46 1.37 22.39
N LYS A 140 4.94 1.11 23.57
CA LYS A 140 5.75 0.58 24.69
C LYS A 140 6.09 -0.92 24.59
N PHE A 141 5.61 -1.61 23.54
CA PHE A 141 5.74 -3.05 23.37
C PHE A 141 6.79 -3.47 22.35
N ILE A 142 7.22 -2.56 21.51
CA ILE A 142 8.31 -2.75 20.56
C ILE A 142 9.22 -1.53 20.56
N GLN A 143 10.45 -1.69 20.09
CA GLN A 143 11.37 -0.60 19.84
C GLN A 143 12.02 -0.81 18.49
N ILE A 144 11.50 -0.14 17.47
CA ILE A 144 12.00 -0.25 16.11
C ILE A 144 12.72 1.04 15.74
N PRO A 145 14.06 1.02 15.63
CA PRO A 145 14.80 2.19 15.18
C PRO A 145 14.44 2.55 13.74
N LEU A 146 14.60 3.81 13.39
CA LEU A 146 14.27 4.33 12.07
C LEU A 146 14.85 3.46 10.94
N ALA A 147 16.11 3.01 11.07
CA ALA A 147 16.77 2.19 10.05
C ALA A 147 16.05 0.86 9.73
N ASP A 148 15.28 0.32 10.65
CA ASP A 148 14.57 -0.94 10.51
C ASP A 148 13.07 -0.77 10.24
N SER A 149 12.61 0.50 10.15
CA SER A 149 11.24 0.83 9.77
C SER A 149 11.01 0.66 8.27
N MET A 150 9.77 0.40 7.89
CA MET A 150 9.37 0.27 6.48
C MET A 150 9.76 1.51 5.67
N GLN A 151 9.51 2.69 6.20
CA GLN A 151 9.73 3.95 5.48
C GLN A 151 11.20 4.20 5.18
N GLU A 152 12.10 3.93 6.13
CA GLU A 152 13.53 4.11 5.90
C GLU A 152 14.10 3.02 4.98
N ARG A 153 13.67 1.78 5.14
CA ARG A 153 14.01 0.68 4.24
C ARG A 153 13.66 1.00 2.80
N ALA A 154 12.43 1.47 2.56
CA ALA A 154 12.00 1.87 1.23
C ALA A 154 12.81 3.05 0.67
N PHE A 155 13.12 4.03 1.51
CA PHE A 155 13.94 5.17 1.10
C PHE A 155 15.36 4.74 0.70
N GLN A 156 16.04 3.95 1.54
CA GLN A 156 17.39 3.51 1.26
C GLN A 156 17.45 2.57 0.04
N LEU A 157 16.47 1.68 -0.11
CA LEU A 157 16.38 0.82 -1.31
C LEU A 157 16.21 1.67 -2.58
N ILE A 158 15.27 2.60 -2.63
CA ILE A 158 15.06 3.46 -3.81
C ILE A 158 16.29 4.32 -4.09
N LYS A 159 16.96 4.84 -3.07
CA LYS A 159 18.23 5.57 -3.21
C LYS A 159 19.34 4.69 -3.80
N PHE A 160 19.45 3.44 -3.34
CA PHE A 160 20.37 2.44 -3.88
C PHE A 160 20.07 2.15 -5.37
N LEU A 161 18.80 1.93 -5.70
CA LEU A 161 18.37 1.68 -7.08
C LEU A 161 18.59 2.88 -8.00
N ALA A 162 18.33 4.10 -7.53
CA ALA A 162 18.60 5.32 -8.29
C ALA A 162 20.07 5.44 -8.69
N LYS A 163 20.99 5.02 -7.82
CA LYS A 163 22.42 4.99 -8.08
C LYS A 163 22.83 3.87 -9.05
N ASN A 164 22.24 2.66 -8.88
CA ASN A 164 22.71 1.45 -9.57
C ASN A 164 21.93 1.13 -10.86
N GLN A 165 20.74 1.72 -11.04
CA GLN A 165 19.87 1.57 -12.21
C GLN A 165 19.32 2.92 -12.69
N PRO A 166 20.16 3.87 -13.08
CA PRO A 166 19.73 5.23 -13.46
C PRO A 166 18.77 5.22 -14.66
N ALA A 167 18.89 4.24 -15.56
CA ALA A 167 18.02 4.09 -16.73
C ALA A 167 16.53 3.90 -16.36
N ALA A 168 16.25 3.28 -15.21
CA ALA A 168 14.91 3.01 -14.70
C ALA A 168 14.29 4.17 -13.90
N ARG A 169 15.05 5.26 -13.69
CA ARG A 169 14.55 6.50 -13.09
C ARG A 169 13.97 6.35 -11.68
N TRP A 170 14.56 5.53 -10.83
CA TRP A 170 14.20 5.42 -9.42
C TRP A 170 14.36 6.74 -8.64
N ASP A 171 15.25 7.63 -9.13
CA ASP A 171 15.44 9.00 -8.62
C ASP A 171 14.13 9.82 -8.59
N TYR A 172 13.21 9.54 -9.52
CA TYR A 172 11.93 10.25 -9.64
C TYR A 172 11.06 10.14 -8.38
N PHE A 173 11.24 9.09 -7.57
CA PHE A 173 10.49 8.85 -6.35
C PHE A 173 11.14 9.46 -5.10
N LEU A 174 12.30 10.05 -5.23
CA LEU A 174 12.96 10.79 -4.15
C LEU A 174 12.43 12.23 -4.08
N LYS A 175 12.49 12.84 -2.91
CA LYS A 175 12.35 14.29 -2.78
C LYS A 175 13.52 14.97 -3.46
N SER A 176 13.30 16.17 -3.98
CA SER A 176 14.35 16.95 -4.68
C SER A 176 15.56 17.28 -3.81
N ASP A 177 15.36 17.39 -2.48
CA ASP A 177 16.42 17.60 -1.50
C ASP A 177 17.15 16.31 -1.08
N GLY A 178 16.70 15.15 -1.57
CA GLY A 178 17.26 13.83 -1.25
C GLY A 178 17.03 13.35 0.18
N THR A 179 16.17 14.01 0.96
CA THR A 179 15.96 13.71 2.39
C THR A 179 14.94 12.59 2.64
N GLY A 180 14.31 12.04 1.61
CA GLY A 180 13.30 10.99 1.75
C GLY A 180 12.56 10.71 0.45
N LEU A 181 11.49 9.92 0.55
CA LEU A 181 10.59 9.63 -0.57
C LEU A 181 9.58 10.75 -0.81
N ASN A 182 9.25 10.97 -2.08
CA ASN A 182 8.07 11.74 -2.46
C ASN A 182 6.82 10.84 -2.32
N TRP A 183 6.25 10.82 -1.12
CA TRP A 183 5.14 9.93 -0.78
C TRP A 183 3.90 10.15 -1.66
N GLU A 184 3.73 11.31 -2.27
CA GLU A 184 2.61 11.56 -3.19
C GLU A 184 2.75 10.83 -4.53
N LYS A 185 3.92 10.21 -4.80
CA LYS A 185 4.18 9.30 -5.92
C LYS A 185 4.21 7.84 -5.52
N ILE A 186 3.94 7.53 -4.24
CA ILE A 186 4.04 6.17 -3.69
C ILE A 186 2.65 5.60 -3.42
N ILE A 187 2.41 4.41 -3.95
CA ILE A 187 1.25 3.57 -3.62
C ILE A 187 1.69 2.61 -2.51
N ILE A 188 1.00 2.60 -1.39
CA ILE A 188 1.20 1.61 -0.33
C ILE A 188 0.17 0.51 -0.50
N ALA A 189 0.61 -0.74 -0.57
CA ALA A 189 -0.27 -1.88 -0.80
C ALA A 189 0.11 -3.08 0.07
N GLY A 190 -0.88 -3.89 0.40
CA GLY A 190 -0.65 -5.13 1.13
C GLY A 190 -1.87 -6.04 1.16
N SER A 191 -1.66 -7.23 1.69
CA SER A 191 -2.72 -8.21 1.94
C SER A 191 -2.78 -8.55 3.42
N SER A 192 -3.98 -8.80 3.97
CA SER A 192 -4.14 -9.22 5.35
C SER A 192 -3.47 -8.25 6.35
N HIS A 193 -2.46 -8.71 7.07
CA HIS A 193 -1.63 -7.88 7.95
C HIS A 193 -1.00 -6.68 7.20
N GLY A 194 -0.49 -6.92 5.99
CA GLY A 194 0.06 -5.86 5.14
C GLY A 194 -0.98 -4.83 4.70
N ALA A 195 -2.23 -5.24 4.43
CA ALA A 195 -3.33 -4.31 4.14
C ALA A 195 -3.65 -3.43 5.35
N THR A 196 -3.66 -4.00 6.54
CA THR A 196 -3.89 -3.27 7.79
C THR A 196 -2.75 -2.27 8.04
N SER A 197 -1.50 -2.69 7.83
CA SER A 197 -0.33 -1.81 7.94
C SER A 197 -0.33 -0.70 6.87
N SER A 198 -0.68 -1.01 5.62
CA SER A 198 -0.83 -0.01 4.54
C SER A 198 -1.86 1.05 4.89
N THR A 199 -2.99 0.63 5.46
CA THR A 199 -4.06 1.53 5.93
C THR A 199 -3.55 2.44 7.04
N ARG A 200 -2.90 1.87 8.06
CA ARG A 200 -2.35 2.65 9.17
C ARG A 200 -1.32 3.68 8.71
N PHE A 201 -0.47 3.30 7.76
CA PHE A 201 0.49 4.23 7.16
C PHE A 201 -0.22 5.36 6.39
N GLY A 202 -1.18 5.02 5.53
CA GLY A 202 -1.94 6.00 4.75
C GLY A 202 -2.74 7.00 5.59
N ILE A 203 -3.20 6.59 6.78
CA ILE A 203 -3.83 7.50 7.74
C ILE A 203 -2.82 8.52 8.26
N GLN A 204 -1.58 8.11 8.54
CA GLN A 204 -0.57 8.98 9.11
C GLN A 204 0.22 9.79 8.07
N GLN A 205 0.48 9.21 6.90
CA GLN A 205 1.27 9.79 5.82
C GLN A 205 0.43 9.93 4.56
N LYS A 206 0.38 11.13 3.99
CA LYS A 206 -0.25 11.33 2.67
C LYS A 206 0.53 10.58 1.60
N VAL A 207 -0.16 9.66 0.90
CA VAL A 207 0.40 8.85 -0.19
C VAL A 207 -0.43 8.99 -1.47
N ALA A 208 0.09 8.53 -2.61
CA ALA A 208 -0.65 8.51 -3.87
C ALA A 208 -1.91 7.67 -3.76
N ARG A 209 -1.82 6.49 -3.13
CA ARG A 209 -2.90 5.51 -3.02
C ARG A 209 -2.61 4.48 -1.94
N VAL A 210 -3.67 3.92 -1.36
CA VAL A 210 -3.63 2.74 -0.47
C VAL A 210 -4.44 1.62 -1.10
N VAL A 211 -3.84 0.43 -1.29
CA VAL A 211 -4.53 -0.75 -1.83
C VAL A 211 -4.54 -1.87 -0.79
N MET A 212 -5.75 -2.32 -0.45
CA MET A 212 -6.01 -3.24 0.66
C MET A 212 -6.64 -4.53 0.15
N PHE A 213 -5.85 -5.60 0.10
CA PHE A 213 -6.36 -6.95 -0.15
C PHE A 213 -6.69 -7.63 1.17
N CYS A 214 -7.92 -8.11 1.36
CA CYS A 214 -8.35 -8.76 2.61
C CYS A 214 -7.98 -7.95 3.85
N GLY A 215 -8.45 -6.72 3.91
CA GLY A 215 -8.17 -5.79 5.01
C GLY A 215 -8.83 -4.42 4.84
N PRO A 216 -8.61 -3.51 5.81
CA PRO A 216 -7.86 -3.73 7.04
C PRO A 216 -8.63 -4.55 8.07
N ARG A 217 -7.92 -5.09 9.05
CA ARG A 217 -8.50 -5.81 10.18
C ARG A 217 -7.56 -5.69 11.38
N ASP A 218 -8.06 -5.12 12.45
CA ASP A 218 -7.45 -5.20 13.77
C ASP A 218 -8.54 -5.49 14.80
N GLN A 219 -8.16 -5.96 15.98
CA GLN A 219 -9.12 -6.25 17.06
C GLN A 219 -9.72 -4.95 17.59
N PHE A 220 -8.91 -3.89 17.64
CA PHE A 220 -9.34 -2.54 17.95
C PHE A 220 -9.38 -1.71 16.68
N GLU A 221 -10.54 -1.17 16.38
CA GLU A 221 -10.78 -0.46 15.11
C GLU A 221 -10.68 1.05 15.25
N ASP A 222 -10.58 1.59 16.46
CA ASP A 222 -10.65 3.02 16.74
C ASP A 222 -9.61 3.84 15.95
N TRP A 223 -8.41 3.30 15.75
CA TRP A 223 -7.39 3.97 14.97
C TRP A 223 -7.78 4.15 13.48
N GLN A 224 -8.73 3.36 12.98
CA GLN A 224 -9.19 3.41 11.58
C GLN A 224 -10.11 4.60 11.33
N ALA A 225 -10.70 5.15 12.37
CA ALA A 225 -11.54 6.34 12.32
C ALA A 225 -10.75 7.65 12.55
N LEU A 226 -9.44 7.59 12.77
CA LEU A 226 -8.62 8.78 12.94
C LEU A 226 -8.63 9.66 11.68
N PRO A 227 -8.46 10.97 11.83
CA PRO A 227 -8.27 11.88 10.70
C PRO A 227 -7.10 11.38 9.81
N SER A 228 -7.40 11.18 8.53
CA SER A 228 -6.43 10.61 7.59
C SER A 228 -5.67 11.69 6.82
N ALA A 229 -4.33 11.58 6.77
CA ALA A 229 -3.48 12.41 5.94
C ALA A 229 -3.71 12.13 4.43
N THR A 230 -3.95 10.85 4.07
CA THR A 230 -4.35 10.47 2.71
C THR A 230 -5.86 10.63 2.56
N PRO A 231 -6.36 11.38 1.58
CA PRO A 231 -7.79 11.51 1.34
C PRO A 231 -8.47 10.14 1.15
N PRO A 232 -9.66 9.91 1.75
CA PRO A 232 -10.31 8.60 1.73
C PRO A 232 -10.65 8.06 0.32
N ASN A 233 -10.84 8.93 -0.69
CA ASN A 233 -11.03 8.51 -2.09
C ASN A 233 -9.81 7.81 -2.71
N ARG A 234 -8.66 7.81 -2.02
CA ARG A 234 -7.42 7.14 -2.43
C ARG A 234 -7.23 5.77 -1.79
N PHE A 235 -8.17 5.31 -0.96
CA PHE A 235 -8.15 3.96 -0.38
C PHE A 235 -9.03 3.02 -1.22
N PHE A 236 -8.50 1.86 -1.58
CA PHE A 236 -9.17 0.85 -2.39
C PHE A 236 -9.14 -0.49 -1.67
N GLY A 237 -10.30 -1.08 -1.40
CA GLY A 237 -10.44 -2.36 -0.75
C GLY A 237 -10.94 -3.43 -1.71
N TYR A 238 -10.38 -4.64 -1.60
CA TYR A 238 -10.83 -5.82 -2.34
C TYR A 238 -10.76 -7.07 -1.47
N SER A 239 -11.87 -7.80 -1.37
CA SER A 239 -11.97 -9.00 -0.54
C SER A 239 -12.88 -10.05 -1.17
N HIS A 240 -12.66 -11.31 -0.79
CA HIS A 240 -13.58 -12.40 -1.08
C HIS A 240 -14.66 -12.49 0.03
N ILE A 241 -15.93 -12.72 -0.35
CA ILE A 241 -17.04 -12.76 0.62
C ILE A 241 -17.00 -13.94 1.60
N LEU A 242 -16.26 -15.01 1.29
CA LEU A 242 -16.03 -16.13 2.19
C LEU A 242 -14.80 -15.96 3.08
N ASP A 243 -14.03 -14.88 2.92
CA ASP A 243 -12.92 -14.56 3.82
C ASP A 243 -13.42 -14.35 5.25
N GLY A 244 -12.70 -14.87 6.25
CA GLY A 244 -13.08 -14.74 7.66
C GLY A 244 -13.17 -13.29 8.14
N GLY A 245 -12.43 -12.38 7.55
CA GLY A 245 -12.54 -10.94 7.83
C GLY A 245 -13.79 -10.32 7.23
N TRP A 246 -14.30 -10.86 6.11
CA TRP A 246 -15.57 -10.46 5.54
C TRP A 246 -16.75 -11.04 6.33
N THR A 247 -16.78 -12.36 6.51
CA THR A 247 -17.87 -13.06 7.22
C THR A 247 -17.98 -12.61 8.67
N GLY A 248 -16.87 -12.20 9.29
CA GLY A 248 -16.81 -11.59 10.61
C GLY A 248 -17.13 -10.09 10.64
N ASN A 249 -17.56 -9.50 9.52
CA ASN A 249 -17.88 -8.07 9.39
C ASN A 249 -16.72 -7.11 9.68
N HIS A 250 -15.46 -7.58 9.62
CA HIS A 250 -14.30 -6.73 9.88
C HIS A 250 -14.04 -5.76 8.73
N TYR A 251 -13.92 -6.28 7.49
CA TYR A 251 -13.59 -5.45 6.33
C TYR A 251 -14.69 -4.44 5.99
N PRO A 252 -15.99 -4.82 5.92
CA PRO A 252 -17.05 -3.84 5.66
C PRO A 252 -17.07 -2.71 6.67
N ARG A 253 -16.92 -3.06 7.96
CA ARG A 253 -16.86 -2.08 9.03
C ARG A 253 -15.64 -1.18 8.96
N SER A 254 -14.46 -1.74 8.71
CA SER A 254 -13.22 -0.96 8.54
C SER A 254 -13.32 0.00 7.35
N TRP A 255 -13.88 -0.46 6.23
CA TRP A 255 -14.12 0.40 5.06
C TRP A 255 -15.12 1.54 5.37
N LEU A 256 -16.08 1.28 6.25
CA LEU A 256 -17.00 2.31 6.72
C LEU A 256 -16.31 3.33 7.63
N LEU A 257 -15.48 2.89 8.59
CA LEU A 257 -14.69 3.77 9.46
C LEU A 257 -13.74 4.66 8.65
N LEU A 258 -13.17 4.14 7.56
CA LEU A 258 -12.35 4.90 6.61
C LEU A 258 -13.19 5.86 5.73
N GLY A 259 -14.53 5.84 5.83
CA GLY A 259 -15.44 6.69 5.05
C GLY A 259 -15.58 6.29 3.59
N LEU A 260 -15.25 5.03 3.21
CA LEU A 260 -15.25 4.60 1.80
C LEU A 260 -16.66 4.50 1.20
N ASN A 261 -17.72 4.42 2.02
CA ASN A 261 -19.11 4.49 1.57
C ASN A 261 -19.46 5.82 0.87
N LYS A 262 -18.65 6.86 1.06
CA LYS A 262 -18.79 8.15 0.35
C LYS A 262 -18.30 8.09 -1.10
N PHE A 263 -17.65 6.99 -1.51
CA PHE A 263 -16.99 6.81 -2.81
C PHE A 263 -17.43 5.53 -3.53
N GLY A 264 -18.65 5.14 -3.32
CA GLY A 264 -19.32 4.02 -4.00
C GLY A 264 -19.86 2.94 -3.08
N PRO A 265 -20.80 2.11 -3.58
CA PRO A 265 -21.32 0.93 -2.88
C PRO A 265 -20.25 -0.15 -2.76
N ILE A 266 -20.56 -1.24 -2.04
CA ILE A 266 -19.81 -2.49 -2.14
C ILE A 266 -20.20 -3.16 -3.45
N VAL A 267 -19.24 -3.38 -4.35
CA VAL A 267 -19.47 -3.89 -5.70
C VAL A 267 -18.87 -5.28 -5.86
N ASN A 268 -19.69 -6.21 -6.39
CA ASN A 268 -19.17 -7.52 -6.81
C ASN A 268 -18.47 -7.39 -8.17
N ALA A 269 -17.15 -7.54 -8.18
CA ALA A 269 -16.33 -7.40 -9.38
C ALA A 269 -16.50 -8.55 -10.38
N ASP A 270 -17.09 -9.69 -9.97
CA ASP A 270 -17.34 -10.81 -10.87
C ASP A 270 -18.53 -10.54 -11.81
N THR A 271 -19.45 -9.65 -11.41
CA THR A 271 -20.70 -9.36 -12.14
C THR A 271 -20.80 -7.93 -12.65
N THR A 272 -19.96 -7.03 -12.10
CA THR A 272 -19.93 -5.62 -12.51
C THR A 272 -18.71 -5.37 -13.38
N PRO A 273 -18.89 -4.91 -14.62
CA PRO A 273 -17.76 -4.66 -15.51
C PRO A 273 -16.92 -3.45 -15.02
N PRO A 274 -15.64 -3.37 -15.43
CA PRO A 274 -14.84 -2.17 -15.21
C PRO A 274 -15.53 -0.94 -15.81
N PRO A 275 -15.48 0.19 -15.15
CA PRO A 275 -14.68 0.57 -13.97
C PRO A 275 -15.38 0.34 -12.61
N PHE A 276 -16.16 -0.74 -12.45
CA PHE A 276 -16.73 -1.17 -11.15
C PHE A 276 -17.48 -0.05 -10.42
N GLU A 277 -18.32 0.69 -11.15
CA GLU A 277 -19.07 1.87 -10.66
C GLU A 277 -18.16 2.93 -9.99
N HIS A 278 -16.88 2.95 -10.32
CA HIS A 278 -15.86 3.78 -9.68
C HIS A 278 -15.78 3.62 -8.15
N SER A 279 -16.23 2.47 -7.62
CA SER A 279 -16.27 2.20 -6.19
C SER A 279 -14.87 1.95 -5.61
N ARG A 280 -14.72 2.30 -4.33
CA ARG A 280 -13.53 2.00 -3.53
C ARG A 280 -13.64 0.69 -2.77
N ARG A 281 -14.76 -0.03 -2.92
CA ARG A 281 -15.11 -1.22 -2.12
C ARG A 281 -15.51 -2.36 -3.03
N LEU A 282 -14.56 -3.25 -3.35
CA LEU A 282 -14.80 -4.36 -4.27
C LEU A 282 -14.81 -5.70 -3.53
N THR A 283 -15.66 -6.60 -4.01
CA THR A 283 -15.72 -7.99 -3.55
C THR A 283 -15.69 -8.96 -4.71
N THR A 284 -15.42 -10.23 -4.41
CA THR A 284 -15.54 -11.34 -5.34
C THR A 284 -16.23 -12.53 -4.65
N GLN A 285 -16.87 -13.35 -5.47
CA GLN A 285 -17.50 -14.63 -5.11
C GLN A 285 -16.86 -15.79 -5.90
N GLY A 286 -15.68 -15.57 -6.45
CA GLY A 286 -14.98 -16.57 -7.26
C GLY A 286 -14.88 -17.93 -6.56
N ASP A 287 -14.86 -19.01 -7.33
CA ASP A 287 -14.94 -20.37 -6.79
C ASP A 287 -13.67 -20.75 -6.00
N VAL A 288 -13.81 -20.83 -4.71
CA VAL A 288 -12.77 -21.28 -3.75
C VAL A 288 -13.15 -22.63 -3.08
N LYS A 289 -14.14 -23.33 -3.62
CA LYS A 289 -14.65 -24.61 -3.08
C LYS A 289 -15.12 -24.48 -1.62
N ASN A 290 -15.75 -23.37 -1.28
CA ASN A 290 -16.21 -23.03 0.08
C ASN A 290 -15.11 -23.06 1.15
N ASP A 291 -13.87 -22.80 0.76
CA ASP A 291 -12.71 -22.80 1.65
C ASP A 291 -12.31 -21.35 2.04
N PRO A 292 -12.58 -20.90 3.27
CA PRO A 292 -12.24 -19.53 3.72
C PRO A 292 -10.74 -19.23 3.66
N ALA A 293 -9.87 -20.23 3.84
CA ALA A 293 -8.43 -20.02 3.75
C ALA A 293 -7.99 -19.76 2.32
N LYS A 294 -8.61 -20.45 1.35
CA LYS A 294 -8.40 -20.14 -0.08
C LYS A 294 -9.00 -18.80 -0.46
N ALA A 295 -10.16 -18.44 0.10
CA ALA A 295 -10.80 -17.15 -0.11
C ALA A 295 -9.86 -16.00 0.27
N HIS A 296 -9.13 -16.13 1.38
CA HIS A 296 -8.16 -15.14 1.84
C HIS A 296 -7.03 -14.89 0.83
N GLY A 297 -6.51 -15.94 0.19
CA GLY A 297 -5.46 -15.84 -0.81
C GLY A 297 -5.95 -15.54 -2.23
N TYR A 298 -7.25 -15.66 -2.51
CA TYR A 298 -7.82 -15.59 -3.85
C TYR A 298 -7.69 -14.22 -4.51
N VAL A 299 -7.82 -13.16 -3.76
CA VAL A 299 -7.94 -11.79 -4.27
C VAL A 299 -6.64 -11.17 -4.78
N GLN A 300 -5.50 -11.65 -4.31
CA GLN A 300 -4.20 -11.16 -4.76
C GLN A 300 -3.63 -12.05 -5.88
N PRO A 301 -2.83 -11.51 -6.80
CA PRO A 301 -2.14 -12.31 -7.80
C PRO A 301 -1.33 -13.44 -7.18
N ASN A 302 -1.54 -14.67 -7.62
CA ASN A 302 -0.77 -15.84 -7.19
C ASN A 302 -0.82 -16.94 -8.27
N LYS A 303 0.02 -17.99 -8.11
CA LYS A 303 0.11 -19.09 -9.08
C LYS A 303 -1.21 -19.85 -9.34
N ASN A 304 -2.15 -19.77 -8.40
CA ASN A 304 -3.46 -20.43 -8.47
C ASN A 304 -4.57 -19.46 -8.92
N SER A 305 -4.23 -18.21 -9.25
CA SER A 305 -5.22 -17.25 -9.72
C SER A 305 -5.90 -17.77 -11.00
N PRO A 306 -7.23 -17.76 -11.05
CA PRO A 306 -7.98 -18.34 -12.17
C PRO A 306 -7.73 -17.59 -13.49
N LYS A 307 -7.75 -18.36 -14.58
CA LYS A 307 -7.53 -17.84 -15.92
C LYS A 307 -8.69 -18.22 -16.83
N ASP A 308 -8.94 -17.40 -17.84
CA ASP A 308 -9.85 -17.70 -18.92
C ASP A 308 -9.24 -18.75 -19.90
N ALA A 309 -10.02 -19.13 -20.90
CA ALA A 309 -9.58 -20.08 -21.93
C ALA A 309 -8.41 -19.57 -22.79
N LYS A 310 -8.13 -18.27 -22.77
CA LYS A 310 -7.00 -17.63 -23.47
C LYS A 310 -5.77 -17.48 -22.59
N GLY A 311 -5.85 -17.87 -21.31
CA GLY A 311 -4.75 -17.78 -20.35
C GLY A 311 -4.66 -16.43 -19.62
N ASN A 312 -5.60 -15.51 -19.80
CA ASN A 312 -5.64 -14.24 -19.08
C ASN A 312 -6.20 -14.45 -17.66
N TYR A 313 -5.66 -13.75 -16.69
CA TYR A 313 -6.21 -13.79 -15.33
C TYR A 313 -7.59 -13.15 -15.27
N LEU A 314 -8.57 -13.84 -14.69
CA LEU A 314 -9.95 -13.33 -14.57
C LEU A 314 -10.04 -12.05 -13.74
N GLN A 315 -9.08 -11.86 -12.81
CA GLN A 315 -9.05 -10.70 -11.93
C GLN A 315 -8.11 -9.58 -12.40
N ASP A 316 -7.48 -9.69 -13.57
CA ASP A 316 -6.48 -8.71 -14.02
C ASP A 316 -7.05 -7.28 -14.11
N GLU A 317 -8.27 -7.13 -14.62
CA GLU A 317 -8.94 -5.82 -14.68
C GLU A 317 -9.26 -5.25 -13.29
N VAL A 318 -9.54 -6.11 -12.28
CA VAL A 318 -9.72 -5.68 -10.89
C VAL A 318 -8.40 -5.17 -10.34
N TRP A 319 -7.31 -5.95 -10.49
CA TRP A 319 -5.99 -5.52 -10.02
C TRP A 319 -5.55 -4.22 -10.68
N LYS A 320 -5.69 -4.13 -11.99
CA LYS A 320 -5.40 -2.91 -12.74
C LYS A 320 -6.21 -1.72 -12.23
N TYR A 321 -7.51 -1.90 -12.03
CA TYR A 321 -8.37 -0.85 -11.45
C TYR A 321 -7.89 -0.38 -10.09
N LEU A 322 -7.58 -1.31 -9.16
CA LEU A 322 -7.13 -0.98 -7.81
C LEU A 322 -5.86 -0.12 -7.82
N PHE A 323 -4.94 -0.37 -8.75
CA PHE A 323 -3.66 0.30 -8.80
C PHE A 323 -3.61 1.52 -9.72
N THR A 324 -4.50 1.62 -10.72
CA THR A 324 -4.32 2.61 -11.80
C THR A 324 -5.54 3.49 -12.11
N SER A 325 -6.72 3.23 -11.52
CA SER A 325 -7.90 4.09 -11.75
C SER A 325 -7.65 5.51 -11.24
N ASP A 326 -8.28 6.49 -11.89
CA ASP A 326 -8.22 7.87 -11.40
C ASP A 326 -8.84 7.97 -10.01
N VAL A 327 -8.08 8.51 -9.06
CA VAL A 327 -8.52 8.69 -7.68
C VAL A 327 -9.59 9.77 -7.51
N ASN A 328 -9.72 10.68 -8.48
CA ASN A 328 -10.69 11.77 -8.46
C ASN A 328 -12.03 11.36 -9.07
N THR A 329 -12.05 10.30 -9.89
CA THR A 329 -13.29 9.73 -10.41
C THR A 329 -13.82 8.70 -9.41
N VAL A 330 -14.94 8.99 -8.77
CA VAL A 330 -15.48 8.22 -7.64
C VAL A 330 -16.91 7.80 -7.89
N GLY A 331 -17.30 6.67 -7.27
CA GLY A 331 -18.67 6.18 -7.28
C GLY A 331 -19.63 7.06 -6.44
N ALA A 332 -20.92 6.90 -6.65
CA ALA A 332 -21.93 7.62 -5.89
C ALA A 332 -21.90 7.23 -4.42
N ALA A 333 -21.97 8.22 -3.55
CA ALA A 333 -22.06 7.99 -2.10
C ALA A 333 -23.30 7.19 -1.74
N VAL A 334 -23.16 6.26 -0.81
CA VAL A 334 -24.26 5.46 -0.27
C VAL A 334 -24.39 5.65 1.23
N THR A 335 -25.59 5.44 1.74
CA THR A 335 -25.85 5.41 3.20
C THR A 335 -24.99 4.31 3.82
N PRO A 336 -24.38 4.56 4.99
CA PRO A 336 -23.65 3.52 5.70
C PRO A 336 -24.50 2.27 5.91
N GLU A 337 -23.94 1.11 5.61
CA GLU A 337 -24.57 -0.16 5.93
C GLU A 337 -24.66 -0.31 7.45
N ALA A 338 -25.76 -0.88 7.95
CA ALA A 338 -25.88 -1.19 9.36
C ALA A 338 -24.79 -2.22 9.74
N SER A 339 -23.80 -1.80 10.49
CA SER A 339 -22.76 -2.67 11.02
C SER A 339 -22.92 -2.81 12.52
N THR A 340 -23.04 -4.07 13.01
CA THR A 340 -23.00 -4.35 14.44
C THR A 340 -21.54 -4.29 14.89
N PRO A 341 -21.20 -3.47 15.91
CA PRO A 341 -19.88 -3.50 16.50
C PRO A 341 -19.57 -4.92 16.99
N MET A 342 -18.45 -5.48 16.51
CA MET A 342 -18.01 -6.77 16.99
C MET A 342 -16.81 -6.57 17.91
N ASP A 343 -16.95 -6.91 19.16
CA ASP A 343 -15.83 -6.98 20.09
C ASP A 343 -15.08 -8.28 19.86
N LEU A 344 -14.00 -8.22 19.09
CA LEU A 344 -13.18 -9.37 18.71
C LEU A 344 -12.40 -9.99 19.87
N ARG A 345 -12.35 -9.29 21.01
CA ARG A 345 -11.72 -9.77 22.23
C ARG A 345 -12.57 -10.81 22.95
N LYS A 346 -13.83 -10.92 22.58
CA LYS A 346 -14.81 -11.87 23.15
C LYS A 346 -14.89 -13.13 22.28
N LYS A 347 -13.78 -13.82 22.10
CA LYS A 347 -13.80 -15.19 21.61
C LYS A 347 -13.64 -16.14 22.77
#